data_104a1af0963e9c36d5eaf941da84156c
#
_entry.id   104a1af0963e9c36d5eaf941da84156c
#
_cell.length_a   1.000
_cell.length_b   1.000
_cell.length_c   1.000
_cell.angle_alpha   90.00
_cell.angle_beta   90.00
_cell.angle_gamma   90.00
#
_symmetry.space_group_name_H-M   'P 1'
#
loop_
_entity.id
_entity.type
_entity.pdbx_description
1 polymer ?
#
loop_
_entity_poly.entity_id
_entity_poly.type
_entity_poly.pdbx_seq_one_letter_code
_entity_poly.pdbx_strand_id
1 'polypeptide(L)'
;MIEYKNVTKEDILENPTIYTEALKAEGVIAFRQLGLTRDEFQDVTHALGMVDSPIVQDVEHKTRFDHIAQNYSFTSGGIFLAWHLEDTYKEHLPQIIALNMHTFQVPHESDRQPGGQTGFVDMHQCYNSMPDDWKEALKDACMLEAQVTFLPTEIFHYPHKLFKEDPISGKIVVLAQGHTTTPEPPYQINPDTCPALSEEDVSNVNQWIQDFVYTEENQQWYSWLEGDLILFCGVRYAHAVSLGFQRGQRIFDRAAFHGGNKDAYVVPAYNTFEDEEELFRLVPKKEEKRDGRN
;
A
#
# COMPACT_ATOMS: atom_id res chain seq x y z
N MET A 1 -0.10 16.26 0.21
CA MET A 1 1.28 15.84 -0.16
C MET A 1 2.12 17.06 -0.47
N ILE A 2 3.34 17.12 0.06
CA ILE A 2 4.33 18.18 -0.23
C ILE A 2 5.43 17.60 -1.11
N GLU A 3 5.83 18.35 -2.15
CA GLU A 3 6.96 18.03 -3.00
C GLU A 3 8.12 19.01 -2.75
N TYR A 4 9.27 18.47 -2.39
CA TYR A 4 10.52 19.20 -2.23
C TYR A 4 11.35 19.10 -3.52
N LYS A 5 11.75 20.25 -4.04
CA LYS A 5 12.61 20.37 -5.24
C LYS A 5 13.94 20.99 -4.85
N ASN A 6 15.02 20.55 -5.50
CA ASN A 6 16.37 21.04 -5.25
C ASN A 6 16.85 20.86 -3.80
N VAL A 7 16.39 19.81 -3.14
CA VAL A 7 16.88 19.37 -1.82
C VAL A 7 17.96 18.33 -2.06
N THR A 8 19.04 18.40 -1.31
CA THR A 8 20.13 17.42 -1.32
C THR A 8 19.99 16.43 -0.17
N LYS A 9 20.74 15.33 -0.22
CA LYS A 9 20.87 14.40 0.90
C LYS A 9 21.36 15.10 2.16
N GLU A 10 22.36 15.97 1.99
CA GLU A 10 22.98 16.73 3.07
C GLU A 10 21.95 17.63 3.77
N ASP A 11 21.07 18.32 3.01
CA ASP A 11 20.01 19.13 3.58
C ASP A 11 19.09 18.32 4.50
N ILE A 12 18.78 17.08 4.09
CA ILE A 12 17.93 16.17 4.88
C ILE A 12 18.67 15.71 6.14
N LEU A 13 19.94 15.31 6.01
CA LEU A 13 20.74 14.82 7.14
C LEU A 13 21.02 15.93 8.18
N GLU A 14 21.21 17.16 7.73
CA GLU A 14 21.43 18.31 8.61
C GLU A 14 20.16 18.78 9.32
N ASN A 15 18.99 18.65 8.68
CA ASN A 15 17.73 19.19 9.16
C ASN A 15 16.56 18.19 9.11
N PRO A 16 16.70 16.94 9.60
CA PRO A 16 15.69 15.90 9.44
C PRO A 16 14.34 16.26 10.07
N THR A 17 14.34 17.05 11.13
CA THR A 17 13.11 17.45 11.83
C THR A 17 12.13 18.21 10.95
N ILE A 18 12.61 19.02 10.00
CA ILE A 18 11.75 19.77 9.07
C ILE A 18 10.88 18.77 8.28
N TYR A 19 11.48 17.71 7.81
CA TYR A 19 10.82 16.72 6.94
C TYR A 19 9.97 15.74 7.75
N THR A 20 10.39 15.36 8.96
CA THR A 20 9.57 14.50 9.82
C THR A 20 8.31 15.25 10.31
N GLU A 21 8.39 16.53 10.64
CA GLU A 21 7.21 17.33 10.98
C GLU A 21 6.29 17.53 9.76
N ALA A 22 6.86 17.70 8.56
CA ALA A 22 6.07 17.77 7.35
C ALA A 22 5.36 16.42 7.06
N LEU A 23 6.05 15.29 7.24
CA LEU A 23 5.44 13.96 7.10
C LEU A 23 4.31 13.77 8.10
N LYS A 24 4.50 14.16 9.35
CA LYS A 24 3.48 14.11 10.40
C LYS A 24 2.24 14.94 10.05
N ALA A 25 2.43 16.14 9.54
CA ALA A 25 1.34 17.04 9.17
C ALA A 25 0.57 16.55 7.94
N GLU A 26 1.29 16.27 6.87
CA GLU A 26 0.74 15.99 5.54
C GLU A 26 0.50 14.50 5.28
N GLY A 27 1.31 13.65 5.90
CA GLY A 27 1.28 12.20 5.76
C GLY A 27 1.93 11.64 4.49
N VAL A 28 2.19 12.48 3.48
CA VAL A 28 2.97 12.12 2.28
C VAL A 28 3.90 13.27 1.92
N ILE A 29 5.19 12.98 1.78
CA ILE A 29 6.21 13.91 1.29
C ILE A 29 7.02 13.27 0.17
N ALA A 30 7.43 14.07 -0.79
CA ALA A 30 8.25 13.62 -1.92
C ALA A 30 9.44 14.54 -2.14
N PHE A 31 10.58 13.96 -2.47
CA PHE A 31 11.81 14.65 -2.84
C PHE A 31 12.09 14.35 -4.31
N ARG A 32 12.09 15.38 -5.13
CA ARG A 32 12.29 15.25 -6.56
C ARG A 32 13.75 15.03 -6.91
N GLN A 33 14.04 13.94 -7.62
CA GLN A 33 15.33 13.65 -8.24
C GLN A 33 16.51 13.71 -7.26
N LEU A 34 16.30 13.18 -6.05
CA LEU A 34 17.34 13.12 -5.00
C LEU A 34 18.48 12.16 -5.39
N GLY A 35 18.15 11.10 -6.14
CA GLY A 35 19.13 10.22 -6.78
C GLY A 35 19.97 9.40 -5.81
N LEU A 36 19.39 8.91 -4.73
CA LEU A 36 20.09 8.18 -3.68
C LEU A 36 20.53 6.79 -4.13
N THR A 37 21.76 6.42 -3.81
CA THR A 37 22.18 5.03 -3.76
C THR A 37 21.44 4.31 -2.62
N ARG A 38 21.52 2.98 -2.55
CA ARG A 38 20.89 2.19 -1.47
C ARG A 38 21.43 2.56 -0.09
N ASP A 39 22.77 2.75 0.03
CA ASP A 39 23.38 3.12 1.30
C ASP A 39 22.93 4.52 1.74
N GLU A 40 22.88 5.47 0.81
CA GLU A 40 22.38 6.82 1.07
C GLU A 40 20.89 6.84 1.39
N PHE A 41 20.10 5.97 0.76
CA PHE A 41 18.69 5.79 1.10
C PHE A 41 18.52 5.28 2.53
N GLN A 42 19.39 4.34 2.97
CA GLN A 42 19.41 3.89 4.35
C GLN A 42 19.76 5.03 5.32
N ASP A 43 20.77 5.82 5.02
CA ASP A 43 21.17 6.96 5.86
C ASP A 43 20.03 7.97 6.00
N VAL A 44 19.39 8.34 4.89
CA VAL A 44 18.27 9.28 4.85
C VAL A 44 17.05 8.73 5.61
N THR A 45 16.67 7.48 5.39
CA THR A 45 15.54 6.89 6.11
C THR A 45 15.80 6.78 7.61
N HIS A 46 17.02 6.46 8.03
CA HIS A 46 17.41 6.47 9.45
C HIS A 46 17.32 7.87 10.06
N ALA A 47 17.81 8.90 9.37
CA ALA A 47 17.71 10.29 9.83
C ALA A 47 16.24 10.75 9.97
N LEU A 48 15.37 10.23 9.11
CA LEU A 48 13.93 10.50 9.14
C LEU A 48 13.15 9.58 10.12
N GLY A 49 13.84 8.85 10.99
CA GLY A 49 13.24 8.08 12.08
C GLY A 49 12.89 6.64 11.76
N MET A 50 13.20 6.15 10.55
CA MET A 50 12.96 4.76 10.15
C MET A 50 14.12 3.85 10.56
N VAL A 51 14.51 3.89 11.82
CA VAL A 51 15.66 3.13 12.35
C VAL A 51 15.40 1.64 12.27
N ASP A 52 16.42 0.87 11.85
CA ASP A 52 16.36 -0.58 11.69
C ASP A 52 15.35 -1.10 10.65
N SER A 53 14.88 -0.26 9.74
CA SER A 53 14.01 -0.69 8.64
C SER A 53 14.82 -1.46 7.59
N PRO A 54 14.50 -2.72 7.28
CA PRO A 54 15.16 -3.44 6.21
C PRO A 54 14.84 -2.79 4.86
N ILE A 55 15.87 -2.64 4.03
CA ILE A 55 15.70 -2.20 2.64
C ILE A 55 15.53 -3.42 1.75
N VAL A 56 14.40 -3.48 1.08
CA VAL A 56 14.12 -4.49 0.07
C VAL A 56 14.14 -3.80 -1.28
N GLN A 57 14.97 -4.32 -2.20
CA GLN A 57 14.85 -3.89 -3.59
C GLN A 57 13.60 -4.55 -4.16
N ASP A 58 12.61 -3.75 -4.45
CA ASP A 58 11.55 -4.16 -5.33
C ASP A 58 12.08 -4.04 -6.77
N VAL A 59 12.80 -5.07 -7.14
CA VAL A 59 13.03 -5.33 -8.55
C VAL A 59 11.69 -5.83 -9.02
N GLU A 60 10.96 -4.95 -9.65
CA GLU A 60 9.72 -5.32 -10.27
C GLU A 60 9.83 -6.73 -10.81
N HIS A 61 9.30 -7.66 -10.02
CA HIS A 61 8.66 -8.84 -10.51
C HIS A 61 9.55 -9.99 -10.96
N LYS A 62 10.38 -10.43 -10.07
CA LYS A 62 10.60 -11.88 -9.99
C LYS A 62 9.43 -12.58 -9.30
N THR A 63 8.35 -11.83 -9.01
CA THR A 63 7.23 -12.35 -8.26
C THR A 63 6.01 -12.50 -9.18
N ARG A 64 5.09 -13.27 -8.76
CA ARG A 64 3.74 -13.58 -9.21
C ARG A 64 2.94 -12.41 -9.83
N PHE A 65 3.30 -11.14 -9.60
CA PHE A 65 2.72 -9.96 -10.25
C PHE A 65 3.01 -9.93 -11.76
N ASP A 66 4.12 -10.52 -12.23
CA ASP A 66 4.38 -10.67 -13.68
C ASP A 66 3.27 -11.46 -14.36
N HIS A 67 2.75 -12.51 -13.74
CA HIS A 67 1.64 -13.27 -14.29
C HIS A 67 0.32 -12.49 -14.31
N ILE A 68 0.07 -11.70 -13.28
CA ILE A 68 -1.11 -10.83 -13.25
C ILE A 68 -0.95 -9.74 -14.31
N ALA A 69 0.20 -9.11 -14.38
CA ALA A 69 0.51 -8.06 -15.34
C ALA A 69 0.49 -8.57 -16.80
N GLN A 70 0.98 -9.77 -17.06
CA GLN A 70 0.99 -10.38 -18.41
C GLN A 70 -0.39 -10.88 -18.87
N ASN A 71 -1.25 -11.26 -17.93
CA ASN A 71 -2.56 -11.83 -18.25
C ASN A 71 -3.70 -10.80 -18.31
N TYR A 72 -3.46 -9.58 -17.80
CA TYR A 72 -4.39 -8.49 -18.00
C TYR A 72 -3.96 -7.69 -19.23
N SER A 73 -4.85 -7.66 -20.25
CA SER A 73 -4.72 -6.72 -21.35
C SER A 73 -4.71 -5.30 -20.77
N PHE A 74 -3.54 -4.68 -20.74
CA PHE A 74 -3.34 -3.33 -20.23
C PHE A 74 -4.03 -2.32 -21.13
N THR A 75 -5.33 -2.21 -21.00
CA THR A 75 -6.08 -1.12 -21.61
C THR A 75 -5.88 0.12 -20.74
N SER A 76 -5.51 1.21 -21.37
CA SER A 76 -5.29 2.54 -20.78
C SER A 76 -6.30 2.90 -19.70
N GLY A 77 -5.81 3.33 -18.55
CA GLY A 77 -6.61 3.93 -17.48
C GLY A 77 -7.01 3.00 -16.32
N GLY A 78 -6.47 1.79 -16.24
CA GLY A 78 -6.74 0.88 -15.12
C GLY A 78 -5.74 0.98 -13.97
N ILE A 79 -6.04 0.30 -12.86
CA ILE A 79 -5.19 0.15 -11.69
C ILE A 79 -4.49 -1.20 -11.76
N PHE A 80 -3.15 -1.20 -11.68
CA PHE A 80 -2.34 -2.42 -11.66
C PHE A 80 -2.41 -3.10 -10.30
N LEU A 81 -2.15 -2.34 -9.24
CA LEU A 81 -2.25 -2.77 -7.87
C LEU A 81 -3.36 -1.98 -7.20
N ALA A 82 -4.41 -2.69 -6.76
CA ALA A 82 -5.60 -2.08 -6.16
C ALA A 82 -5.25 -1.29 -4.89
N TRP A 83 -6.14 -0.41 -4.49
CA TRP A 83 -6.04 0.36 -3.26
C TRP A 83 -5.89 -0.56 -2.05
N HIS A 84 -4.82 -0.37 -1.27
CA HIS A 84 -4.49 -1.21 -0.12
C HIS A 84 -3.64 -0.45 0.90
N LEU A 85 -3.55 -1.03 2.09
CA LEU A 85 -2.52 -0.76 3.08
C LEU A 85 -1.55 -1.94 3.10
N GLU A 86 -0.29 -1.66 3.38
CA GLU A 86 0.72 -2.70 3.48
C GLU A 86 0.55 -3.56 4.73
N ASP A 87 0.81 -4.86 4.58
CA ASP A 87 0.99 -5.80 5.69
C ASP A 87 -0.21 -5.91 6.66
N THR A 88 -1.45 -5.65 6.22
CA THR A 88 -2.65 -5.68 7.09
C THR A 88 -2.94 -7.03 7.71
N TYR A 89 -2.28 -8.08 7.26
CA TYR A 89 -2.32 -9.41 7.86
C TYR A 89 -1.41 -9.55 9.10
N LYS A 90 -0.54 -8.57 9.38
CA LYS A 90 0.36 -8.56 10.53
C LYS A 90 -0.22 -7.73 11.67
N GLU A 91 0.12 -8.08 12.91
CA GLU A 91 -0.25 -7.30 14.09
C GLU A 91 0.28 -5.87 14.04
N HIS A 92 1.52 -5.71 13.58
CA HIS A 92 2.21 -4.42 13.50
C HIS A 92 2.27 -3.92 12.06
N LEU A 93 1.43 -2.93 11.77
CA LEU A 93 1.41 -2.28 10.47
C LEU A 93 2.64 -1.39 10.26
N PRO A 94 3.12 -1.22 9.03
CA PRO A 94 4.14 -0.23 8.73
C PRO A 94 3.62 1.18 9.07
N GLN A 95 4.36 1.89 9.90
CA GLN A 95 4.03 3.27 10.29
C GLN A 95 4.47 4.26 9.20
N ILE A 96 5.66 4.04 8.64
CA ILE A 96 6.21 4.82 7.52
C ILE A 96 6.68 3.86 6.44
N ILE A 97 6.37 4.20 5.21
CA ILE A 97 6.89 3.52 4.03
C ILE A 97 7.68 4.53 3.20
N ALA A 98 8.85 4.13 2.73
CA ALA A 98 9.69 4.93 1.86
C ALA A 98 9.98 4.17 0.57
N LEU A 99 9.91 4.86 -0.57
CA LEU A 99 10.18 4.33 -1.91
C LEU A 99 11.22 5.23 -2.59
N ASN A 100 12.39 4.66 -2.93
CA ASN A 100 13.47 5.36 -3.63
C ASN A 100 13.57 4.86 -5.08
N MET A 101 13.15 5.68 -6.03
CA MET A 101 13.03 5.30 -7.45
C MET A 101 14.40 5.32 -8.15
N HIS A 102 14.90 4.16 -8.53
CA HIS A 102 16.15 4.02 -9.28
C HIS A 102 15.97 4.17 -10.78
N THR A 103 14.90 3.56 -11.30
CA THR A 103 14.60 3.59 -12.73
C THR A 103 13.12 3.89 -12.94
N PHE A 104 12.84 4.88 -13.76
CA PHE A 104 11.50 5.19 -14.20
C PHE A 104 11.52 5.57 -15.68
N GLN A 105 11.30 4.56 -16.55
CA GLN A 105 11.37 4.68 -18.00
C GLN A 105 10.01 4.44 -18.66
N VAL A 106 8.94 4.79 -17.94
CA VAL A 106 7.58 4.67 -18.45
C VAL A 106 7.37 5.75 -19.52
N PRO A 107 6.98 5.39 -20.75
CA PRO A 107 6.74 6.38 -21.80
C PRO A 107 5.65 7.37 -21.39
N HIS A 108 5.96 8.65 -21.52
CA HIS A 108 4.98 9.71 -21.34
C HIS A 108 4.24 9.90 -22.68
N GLU A 109 3.08 9.28 -22.81
CA GLU A 109 2.20 9.56 -23.94
C GLU A 109 1.48 10.89 -23.69
N SER A 110 1.62 11.84 -24.61
CA SER A 110 1.19 13.24 -24.44
C SER A 110 -0.30 13.44 -24.15
N ASP A 111 -1.13 12.44 -24.43
CA ASP A 111 -2.60 12.56 -24.36
C ASP A 111 -3.23 11.62 -23.29
N ARG A 112 -2.42 10.98 -22.49
CA ARG A 112 -2.88 10.03 -21.45
C ARG A 112 -2.19 10.32 -20.13
N GLN A 113 -2.86 9.96 -19.03
CA GLN A 113 -2.19 9.96 -17.73
C GLN A 113 -0.95 9.03 -17.80
N PRO A 114 0.21 9.48 -17.27
CA PRO A 114 1.41 8.66 -17.28
C PRO A 114 1.14 7.34 -16.54
N GLY A 115 1.63 6.23 -17.08
CA GLY A 115 1.56 4.93 -16.43
C GLY A 115 2.48 4.85 -15.21
N GLY A 116 2.30 3.83 -14.37
CA GLY A 116 3.18 3.53 -13.24
C GLY A 116 3.16 4.57 -12.12
N GLN A 117 2.13 5.41 -12.04
CA GLN A 117 1.95 6.36 -10.95
C GLN A 117 1.63 5.63 -9.64
N THR A 118 1.96 6.24 -8.51
CA THR A 118 1.46 5.81 -7.20
C THR A 118 0.33 6.74 -6.77
N GLY A 119 -0.84 6.15 -6.53
CA GLY A 119 -1.99 6.85 -5.98
C GLY A 119 -2.02 6.79 -4.45
N PHE A 120 -2.57 7.82 -3.82
CA PHE A 120 -2.77 7.94 -2.38
C PHE A 120 -4.19 8.41 -2.07
N VAL A 121 -4.83 7.77 -1.08
CA VAL A 121 -6.12 8.20 -0.49
C VAL A 121 -5.93 8.35 1.02
N ASP A 122 -6.29 9.52 1.54
CA ASP A 122 -6.19 9.80 2.98
C ASP A 122 -7.37 9.16 3.74
N MET A 123 -7.13 8.07 4.43
CA MET A 123 -8.14 7.34 5.19
C MET A 123 -8.58 8.08 6.48
N HIS A 124 -7.85 9.13 6.89
CA HIS A 124 -8.33 10.06 7.90
C HIS A 124 -9.48 10.93 7.36
N GLN A 125 -9.41 11.35 6.10
CA GLN A 125 -10.53 12.07 5.48
C GLN A 125 -11.74 11.15 5.31
N CYS A 126 -11.53 9.87 5.01
CA CYS A 126 -12.58 8.87 5.01
C CYS A 126 -13.30 8.83 6.38
N TYR A 127 -12.52 8.72 7.48
CA TYR A 127 -13.09 8.77 8.83
C TYR A 127 -13.87 10.05 9.10
N ASN A 128 -13.31 11.21 8.76
CA ASN A 128 -13.96 12.49 9.00
C ASN A 128 -15.26 12.67 8.23
N SER A 129 -15.33 12.12 7.01
CA SER A 129 -16.51 12.19 6.14
C SER A 129 -17.60 11.18 6.49
N MET A 130 -17.27 10.18 7.33
CA MET A 130 -18.23 9.15 7.76
C MET A 130 -19.31 9.77 8.66
N PRO A 131 -20.58 9.39 8.52
CA PRO A 131 -21.66 9.80 9.43
C PRO A 131 -21.36 9.45 10.89
N ASP A 132 -21.72 10.33 11.83
CA ASP A 132 -21.40 10.18 13.24
C ASP A 132 -22.10 8.98 13.90
N ASP A 133 -23.31 8.64 13.46
CA ASP A 133 -24.04 7.46 13.87
C ASP A 133 -23.33 6.16 13.46
N TRP A 134 -22.71 6.14 12.30
CA TRP A 134 -21.87 5.01 11.87
C TRP A 134 -20.58 4.95 12.67
N LYS A 135 -19.91 6.08 12.95
CA LYS A 135 -18.72 6.09 13.80
C LYS A 135 -19.01 5.50 15.18
N GLU A 136 -20.15 5.87 15.77
CA GLU A 136 -20.53 5.32 17.08
C GLU A 136 -20.86 3.83 17.00
N ALA A 137 -21.62 3.41 15.98
CA ALA A 137 -21.99 2.00 15.80
C ALA A 137 -20.80 1.08 15.50
N LEU A 138 -19.75 1.63 14.86
CA LEU A 138 -18.56 0.91 14.39
C LEU A 138 -17.33 1.08 15.30
N LYS A 139 -17.43 1.81 16.40
CA LYS A 139 -16.27 2.14 17.27
C LYS A 139 -15.47 0.93 17.75
N ASP A 140 -16.13 -0.22 17.90
CA ASP A 140 -15.51 -1.47 18.31
C ASP A 140 -15.39 -2.49 17.17
N ALA A 141 -15.82 -2.12 15.97
CA ALA A 141 -15.77 -2.99 14.81
C ALA A 141 -14.34 -3.41 14.47
N CYS A 142 -14.22 -4.66 14.05
CA CYS A 142 -12.99 -5.21 13.51
C CYS A 142 -13.13 -5.50 12.02
N MET A 143 -12.01 -5.46 11.32
CA MET A 143 -11.93 -5.97 9.95
C MET A 143 -12.05 -7.49 9.95
N LEU A 144 -12.63 -8.05 8.90
CA LEU A 144 -12.47 -9.47 8.62
C LEU A 144 -10.99 -9.75 8.40
N GLU A 145 -10.56 -10.91 8.88
CA GLU A 145 -9.19 -11.36 8.71
C GLU A 145 -8.82 -11.35 7.23
N ALA A 146 -7.75 -10.64 6.90
CA ALA A 146 -7.25 -10.61 5.54
C ALA A 146 -6.69 -11.99 5.18
N GLN A 147 -7.38 -12.73 4.34
CA GLN A 147 -6.85 -13.97 3.79
C GLN A 147 -5.81 -13.65 2.72
N VAL A 148 -4.56 -13.84 3.06
CA VAL A 148 -3.48 -13.80 2.08
C VAL A 148 -3.43 -15.17 1.41
N THR A 149 -4.09 -15.30 0.26
CA THR A 149 -4.31 -16.57 -0.45
C THR A 149 -3.04 -17.30 -0.91
N PHE A 150 -1.88 -16.70 -0.72
CA PHE A 150 -0.58 -17.25 -1.14
C PHE A 150 0.37 -17.54 0.02
N LEU A 151 -0.03 -17.26 1.25
CA LEU A 151 0.74 -17.61 2.44
C LEU A 151 0.00 -18.74 3.16
N PRO A 152 0.73 -19.62 3.88
CA PRO A 152 0.10 -20.61 4.73
C PRO A 152 -0.86 -19.89 5.68
N THR A 153 -2.14 -20.24 5.63
CA THR A 153 -3.25 -19.56 6.34
C THR A 153 -3.07 -19.50 7.85
N GLU A 154 -2.19 -20.31 8.41
CA GLU A 154 -1.98 -20.46 9.84
C GLU A 154 -1.12 -19.37 10.49
N ILE A 155 -0.49 -18.48 9.70
CA ILE A 155 0.57 -17.58 10.20
C ILE A 155 0.14 -16.10 10.20
N PHE A 156 -0.90 -15.69 9.43
CA PHE A 156 -1.13 -14.29 9.12
C PHE A 156 -2.61 -13.89 9.19
N HIS A 157 -3.16 -13.91 10.39
CA HIS A 157 -4.50 -13.38 10.66
C HIS A 157 -4.43 -12.49 11.89
N TYR A 158 -4.53 -11.19 11.69
CA TYR A 158 -4.68 -10.26 12.79
C TYR A 158 -5.95 -9.43 12.61
N PRO A 159 -6.94 -9.55 13.51
CA PRO A 159 -8.18 -8.80 13.42
C PRO A 159 -7.95 -7.35 13.85
N HIS A 160 -7.59 -6.49 12.92
CA HIS A 160 -7.46 -5.06 13.21
C HIS A 160 -8.82 -4.42 13.47
N LYS A 161 -8.86 -3.45 14.40
CA LYS A 161 -10.01 -2.56 14.51
C LYS A 161 -10.16 -1.74 13.23
N LEU A 162 -11.42 -1.50 12.83
CA LEU A 162 -11.75 -0.66 11.66
C LEU A 162 -11.20 0.76 11.83
N PHE A 163 -11.32 1.33 13.04
CA PHE A 163 -10.77 2.63 13.36
C PHE A 163 -9.45 2.46 14.12
N LYS A 164 -8.41 3.07 13.60
CA LYS A 164 -7.06 3.00 14.16
C LYS A 164 -6.44 4.38 14.21
N GLU A 165 -5.68 4.64 15.26
CA GLU A 165 -4.85 5.84 15.33
C GLU A 165 -3.58 5.63 14.49
N ASP A 166 -3.31 6.57 13.59
CA ASP A 166 -2.03 6.63 12.88
C ASP A 166 -0.94 7.09 13.85
N PRO A 167 0.07 6.25 14.13
CA PRO A 167 1.08 6.55 15.15
C PRO A 167 1.98 7.74 14.81
N ILE A 168 2.03 8.14 13.54
CA ILE A 168 2.86 9.28 13.09
C ILE A 168 2.12 10.60 13.32
N SER A 169 0.86 10.70 12.94
CA SER A 169 0.08 11.93 13.01
C SER A 169 -0.87 12.03 14.20
N GLY A 170 -1.15 10.91 14.88
CA GLY A 170 -2.16 10.83 15.95
C GLY A 170 -3.60 10.93 15.43
N LYS A 171 -3.82 10.85 14.13
CA LYS A 171 -5.14 10.98 13.51
C LYS A 171 -5.84 9.61 13.45
N ILE A 172 -7.14 9.60 13.73
CA ILE A 172 -7.95 8.39 13.53
C ILE A 172 -8.20 8.18 12.05
N VAL A 173 -8.04 6.96 11.59
CA VAL A 173 -8.24 6.54 10.20
C VAL A 173 -9.24 5.40 10.12
N VAL A 174 -9.87 5.23 8.97
CA VAL A 174 -10.54 3.98 8.59
C VAL A 174 -9.48 3.05 8.01
N LEU A 175 -9.33 1.87 8.58
CA LEU A 175 -8.35 0.92 8.08
C LEU A 175 -8.86 0.31 6.77
N ALA A 176 -8.10 0.51 5.70
CA ALA A 176 -8.34 -0.18 4.44
C ALA A 176 -7.70 -1.57 4.48
N GLN A 177 -8.34 -2.56 3.85
CA GLN A 177 -7.78 -3.90 3.81
C GLN A 177 -6.59 -3.99 2.84
N GLY A 178 -5.63 -4.87 3.15
CA GLY A 178 -4.48 -5.13 2.31
C GLY A 178 -4.80 -5.92 1.05
N HIS A 179 -3.75 -6.28 0.33
CA HIS A 179 -3.82 -7.03 -0.93
C HIS A 179 -4.77 -8.21 -0.87
N THR A 180 -5.89 -8.13 -1.54
CA THR A 180 -6.73 -9.29 -1.81
C THR A 180 -6.64 -9.63 -3.29
N THR A 181 -6.38 -10.89 -3.58
CA THR A 181 -6.44 -11.40 -4.95
C THR A 181 -7.85 -11.80 -5.36
N THR A 182 -8.82 -11.59 -4.47
CA THR A 182 -10.23 -11.89 -4.72
C THR A 182 -10.92 -10.67 -5.32
N PRO A 183 -11.86 -10.87 -6.26
CA PRO A 183 -12.66 -9.79 -6.85
C PRO A 183 -13.71 -9.20 -5.89
N GLU A 184 -13.80 -9.69 -4.66
CA GLU A 184 -14.71 -9.18 -3.65
C GLU A 184 -14.16 -7.88 -3.02
N PRO A 185 -15.03 -7.00 -2.51
CA PRO A 185 -14.60 -5.71 -1.99
C PRO A 185 -13.46 -5.88 -0.99
N PRO A 186 -12.36 -5.13 -1.14
CA PRO A 186 -11.19 -5.27 -0.28
C PRO A 186 -11.44 -4.79 1.16
N TYR A 187 -12.60 -4.21 1.42
CA TYR A 187 -12.99 -3.64 2.70
C TYR A 187 -14.13 -4.46 3.26
N GLN A 188 -13.82 -5.35 4.20
CA GLN A 188 -14.84 -6.15 4.86
C GLN A 188 -14.77 -5.95 6.36
N ILE A 189 -15.83 -5.38 6.89
CA ILE A 189 -16.06 -5.30 8.33
C ILE A 189 -16.63 -6.64 8.79
N ASN A 190 -16.11 -7.16 9.90
CA ASN A 190 -16.67 -8.36 10.52
C ASN A 190 -18.02 -8.01 11.19
N PRO A 191 -19.17 -8.50 10.67
CA PRO A 191 -20.47 -8.15 11.20
C PRO A 191 -20.68 -8.63 12.64
N ASP A 192 -20.01 -9.69 13.06
CA ASP A 192 -20.09 -10.22 14.43
C ASP A 192 -19.54 -9.23 15.48
N THR A 193 -18.71 -8.26 15.03
CA THR A 193 -18.13 -7.23 15.90
C THR A 193 -18.96 -5.93 15.93
N CYS A 194 -20.07 -5.88 15.19
CA CYS A 194 -20.93 -4.72 15.04
C CYS A 194 -22.41 -5.04 15.37
N PRO A 195 -22.73 -5.51 16.58
CA PRO A 195 -24.09 -6.00 16.89
C PRO A 195 -25.19 -4.93 16.82
N ALA A 196 -24.82 -3.66 16.72
CA ALA A 196 -25.76 -2.54 16.57
C ALA A 196 -26.20 -2.33 15.11
N LEU A 197 -25.56 -2.98 14.14
CA LEU A 197 -25.85 -2.88 12.72
C LEU A 197 -26.39 -4.19 12.17
N SER A 198 -27.29 -4.11 11.22
CA SER A 198 -27.70 -5.26 10.42
C SER A 198 -26.60 -5.62 9.41
N GLU A 199 -26.64 -6.84 8.86
CA GLU A 199 -25.73 -7.25 7.78
C GLU A 199 -25.83 -6.31 6.55
N GLU A 200 -27.05 -5.81 6.26
CA GLU A 200 -27.30 -4.85 5.19
C GLU A 200 -26.61 -3.51 5.49
N ASP A 201 -26.68 -3.01 6.72
CA ASP A 201 -26.01 -1.78 7.12
C ASP A 201 -24.48 -1.93 7.03
N VAL A 202 -23.92 -3.06 7.49
CA VAL A 202 -22.49 -3.35 7.35
C VAL A 202 -22.06 -3.39 5.89
N SER A 203 -22.88 -3.99 5.02
CA SER A 203 -22.64 -3.99 3.57
C SER A 203 -22.65 -2.58 2.98
N ASN A 204 -23.60 -1.75 3.42
CA ASN A 204 -23.69 -0.35 2.97
C ASN A 204 -22.47 0.47 3.42
N VAL A 205 -21.98 0.25 4.64
CA VAL A 205 -20.75 0.90 5.12
C VAL A 205 -19.53 0.45 4.30
N ASN A 206 -19.39 -0.83 4.04
CA ASN A 206 -18.29 -1.36 3.21
C ASN A 206 -18.33 -0.72 1.80
N GLN A 207 -19.51 -0.66 1.19
CA GLN A 207 -19.67 -0.03 -0.12
C GLN A 207 -19.32 1.46 -0.07
N TRP A 208 -19.74 2.18 0.97
CA TRP A 208 -19.43 3.60 1.14
C TRP A 208 -17.94 3.85 1.29
N ILE A 209 -17.21 3.01 2.06
CA ILE A 209 -15.75 3.11 2.17
C ILE A 209 -15.09 2.87 0.81
N GLN A 210 -15.58 1.88 0.07
CA GLN A 210 -15.09 1.59 -1.27
C GLN A 210 -15.35 2.77 -2.21
N ASP A 211 -16.55 3.31 -2.22
CA ASP A 211 -16.90 4.45 -3.06
C ASP A 211 -16.04 5.67 -2.71
N PHE A 212 -15.77 5.93 -1.42
CA PHE A 212 -14.87 6.99 -0.99
C PHE A 212 -13.48 6.84 -1.60
N VAL A 213 -12.92 5.62 -1.54
CA VAL A 213 -11.56 5.34 -2.06
C VAL A 213 -11.50 5.43 -3.58
N TYR A 214 -12.56 5.02 -4.29
CA TYR A 214 -12.61 5.05 -5.75
C TYR A 214 -13.11 6.37 -6.34
N THR A 215 -13.52 7.32 -5.51
CA THR A 215 -13.88 8.68 -5.93
C THR A 215 -12.62 9.46 -6.31
N GLU A 216 -12.54 9.95 -7.56
CA GLU A 216 -11.35 10.61 -8.12
C GLU A 216 -10.89 11.81 -7.30
N GLU A 217 -11.82 12.59 -6.74
CA GLU A 217 -11.54 13.77 -5.93
C GLU A 217 -10.81 13.46 -4.61
N ASN A 218 -10.91 12.22 -4.13
CA ASN A 218 -10.23 11.74 -2.93
C ASN A 218 -8.83 11.19 -3.24
N GLN A 219 -8.49 11.05 -4.52
CA GLN A 219 -7.25 10.43 -4.97
C GLN A 219 -6.20 11.47 -5.31
N GLN A 220 -4.97 11.24 -4.86
CA GLN A 220 -3.80 12.01 -5.26
C GLN A 220 -2.84 11.09 -5.98
N TRP A 221 -2.54 11.37 -7.25
CA TRP A 221 -1.64 10.56 -8.06
C TRP A 221 -0.27 11.23 -8.21
N TYR A 222 0.77 10.49 -7.82
CA TYR A 222 2.15 10.93 -7.96
C TYR A 222 2.79 10.35 -9.21
N SER A 223 3.23 11.24 -10.09
CA SER A 223 3.99 10.90 -11.29
C SER A 223 5.48 10.89 -10.96
N TRP A 224 6.09 9.74 -11.07
CA TRP A 224 7.49 9.51 -10.76
C TRP A 224 8.44 10.13 -11.76
N LEU A 225 9.60 10.52 -11.28
CA LEU A 225 10.82 10.72 -12.06
C LEU A 225 11.90 9.79 -11.50
N GLU A 226 12.88 9.46 -12.34
CA GLU A 226 14.06 8.73 -11.88
C GLU A 226 14.79 9.54 -10.81
N GLY A 227 15.18 8.88 -9.72
CA GLY A 227 15.82 9.52 -8.57
C GLY A 227 14.85 10.11 -7.54
N ASP A 228 13.55 10.02 -7.71
CA ASP A 228 12.58 10.49 -6.71
C ASP A 228 12.59 9.61 -5.44
N LEU A 229 12.41 10.26 -4.29
CA LEU A 229 12.14 9.61 -3.01
C LEU A 229 10.77 10.05 -2.50
N ILE A 230 9.93 9.09 -2.12
CA ILE A 230 8.65 9.34 -1.43
C ILE A 230 8.67 8.68 -0.06
N LEU A 231 8.12 9.39 0.95
CA LEU A 231 7.76 8.80 2.23
C LEU A 231 6.27 9.05 2.51
N PHE A 232 5.61 8.06 3.09
CA PHE A 232 4.21 8.21 3.47
C PHE A 232 3.85 7.42 4.74
N CYS A 233 2.81 7.92 5.44
CA CYS A 233 2.26 7.25 6.62
C CYS A 233 1.51 5.99 6.18
N GLY A 234 2.07 4.82 6.48
CA GLY A 234 1.57 3.53 6.00
C GLY A 234 0.22 3.12 6.59
N VAL A 235 -0.13 3.63 7.78
CA VAL A 235 -1.43 3.39 8.41
C VAL A 235 -2.50 4.35 7.88
N ARG A 236 -2.10 5.59 7.54
CA ARG A 236 -3.04 6.63 7.14
C ARG A 236 -3.40 6.60 5.66
N TYR A 237 -2.49 6.17 4.79
CA TYR A 237 -2.70 6.27 3.35
C TYR A 237 -2.90 4.92 2.69
N ALA A 238 -4.12 4.67 2.20
CA ALA A 238 -4.30 3.64 1.19
C ALA A 238 -3.61 4.10 -0.09
N HIS A 239 -2.92 3.16 -0.74
CA HIS A 239 -2.18 3.46 -1.96
C HIS A 239 -2.43 2.42 -3.05
N ALA A 240 -2.15 2.82 -4.27
CA ALA A 240 -2.37 2.00 -5.46
C ALA A 240 -1.31 2.32 -6.52
N VAL A 241 -1.17 1.45 -7.49
CA VAL A 241 -0.30 1.66 -8.67
C VAL A 241 -1.15 1.67 -9.92
N SER A 242 -0.99 2.70 -10.76
CA SER A 242 -1.67 2.78 -12.05
C SER A 242 -1.04 1.83 -13.07
N LEU A 243 -1.84 1.36 -14.02
CA LEU A 243 -1.37 0.62 -15.19
C LEU A 243 -0.48 1.47 -16.11
N GLY A 244 -0.01 0.88 -17.17
CA GLY A 244 0.66 1.60 -18.27
C GLY A 244 2.17 1.56 -18.22
N PHE A 245 2.76 0.61 -17.49
CA PHE A 245 4.20 0.35 -17.49
C PHE A 245 4.51 -1.12 -17.80
N GLN A 246 5.73 -1.40 -18.19
CA GLN A 246 6.23 -2.74 -18.47
C GLN A 246 7.32 -3.12 -17.46
N ARG A 247 7.62 -4.40 -17.41
CA ARG A 247 8.72 -4.95 -16.60
C ARG A 247 10.02 -4.19 -16.84
N GLY A 248 10.70 -3.81 -15.75
CA GLY A 248 11.98 -3.10 -15.79
C GLY A 248 11.88 -1.59 -16.03
N GLN A 249 10.69 -1.06 -16.33
CA GLN A 249 10.51 0.39 -16.48
C GLN A 249 10.37 1.14 -15.17
N ARG A 250 10.12 0.42 -14.06
CA ARG A 250 9.93 0.97 -12.72
C ARG A 250 10.68 0.12 -11.71
N ILE A 251 11.82 0.60 -11.19
CA ILE A 251 12.66 -0.11 -10.22
C ILE A 251 12.94 0.82 -9.04
N PHE A 252 12.66 0.36 -7.83
CA PHE A 252 12.86 1.15 -6.62
C PHE A 252 13.33 0.31 -5.43
N ASP A 253 13.99 0.94 -4.45
CA ASP A 253 14.18 0.37 -3.13
C ASP A 253 13.02 0.79 -2.22
N ARG A 254 12.53 -0.14 -1.41
CA ARG A 254 11.48 0.06 -0.42
C ARG A 254 12.02 -0.16 0.99
N ALA A 255 11.68 0.73 1.89
CA ALA A 255 11.84 0.55 3.32
C ALA A 255 10.47 0.68 4.00
N ALA A 256 10.20 -0.16 5.01
CA ALA A 256 8.97 -0.13 5.79
C ALA A 256 9.31 -0.14 7.28
N PHE A 257 8.93 0.90 8.00
CA PHE A 257 9.20 1.07 9.42
C PHE A 257 7.99 0.66 10.27
N HIS A 258 8.17 -0.32 11.15
CA HIS A 258 7.13 -0.88 12.01
C HIS A 258 7.29 -0.46 13.49
N GLY A 259 7.72 0.77 13.75
CA GLY A 259 7.87 1.28 15.11
C GLY A 259 9.00 0.61 15.92
N GLY A 260 10.05 0.11 15.25
CA GLY A 260 11.18 -0.57 15.89
C GLY A 260 10.87 -1.99 16.36
N ASN A 261 9.70 -2.54 16.03
CA ASN A 261 9.38 -3.94 16.32
C ASN A 261 10.07 -4.86 15.31
N LYS A 262 11.13 -5.54 15.77
CA LYS A 262 11.93 -6.43 14.91
C LYS A 262 11.17 -7.67 14.44
N ASP A 263 10.19 -8.12 15.19
CA ASP A 263 9.37 -9.29 14.82
C ASP A 263 8.46 -9.00 13.63
N ALA A 264 8.10 -7.72 13.42
CA ALA A 264 7.32 -7.29 12.25
C ALA A 264 8.10 -7.40 10.92
N TYR A 265 9.43 -7.47 11.00
CA TYR A 265 10.30 -7.61 9.82
C TYR A 265 10.55 -9.07 9.42
N VAL A 266 9.99 -10.03 10.13
CA VAL A 266 10.04 -11.42 9.69
C VAL A 266 9.31 -11.50 8.34
N VAL A 267 10.10 -11.47 7.30
CA VAL A 267 9.61 -11.70 5.96
C VAL A 267 9.22 -13.16 5.89
N PRO A 268 7.99 -13.48 5.50
CA PRO A 268 7.59 -14.87 5.32
C PRO A 268 8.59 -15.58 4.42
N ALA A 269 8.77 -16.87 4.64
CA ALA A 269 9.76 -17.72 3.96
C ALA A 269 9.72 -17.71 2.42
N TYR A 270 8.74 -17.03 1.78
CA TYR A 270 8.70 -16.92 0.32
C TYR A 270 9.89 -16.15 -0.29
N ASN A 271 10.63 -15.36 0.48
CA ASN A 271 11.92 -14.82 0.01
C ASN A 271 13.04 -15.88 -0.01
N THR A 272 12.78 -17.08 0.51
CA THR A 272 13.71 -18.22 0.49
C THR A 272 13.36 -19.25 -0.59
N PHE A 273 12.28 -19.05 -1.35
CA PHE A 273 11.98 -19.93 -2.47
C PHE A 273 12.98 -19.65 -3.59
N GLU A 274 13.98 -20.53 -3.71
CA GLU A 274 14.91 -20.54 -4.84
C GLU A 274 14.24 -20.96 -6.16
N ASP A 275 13.01 -21.51 -6.07
CA ASP A 275 12.28 -22.07 -7.19
C ASP A 275 10.88 -21.45 -7.34
N GLU A 276 10.71 -20.65 -8.40
CA GLU A 276 9.43 -20.03 -8.75
C GLU A 276 8.31 -21.06 -8.96
N GLU A 277 8.63 -22.28 -9.39
CA GLU A 277 7.63 -23.34 -9.58
C GLU A 277 7.00 -23.81 -8.26
N GLU A 278 7.75 -23.76 -7.15
CA GLU A 278 7.25 -24.18 -5.86
C GLU A 278 6.22 -23.18 -5.29
N LEU A 279 6.42 -21.89 -5.53
CA LEU A 279 5.47 -20.83 -5.19
C LEU A 279 4.13 -21.01 -5.92
N PHE A 280 4.18 -21.46 -7.18
CA PHE A 280 3.00 -21.68 -8.02
C PHE A 280 2.25 -22.97 -7.71
N ARG A 281 2.89 -23.95 -7.08
CA ARG A 281 2.22 -25.18 -6.63
C ARG A 281 1.24 -24.96 -5.49
N LEU A 282 1.43 -23.87 -4.72
CA LEU A 282 0.57 -23.54 -3.59
C LEU A 282 -0.70 -22.77 -4.00
N VAL A 283 -0.79 -22.31 -5.24
CA VAL A 283 -2.01 -21.67 -5.77
C VAL A 283 -2.87 -22.74 -6.47
N PRO A 284 -4.08 -23.02 -5.99
CA PRO A 284 -4.97 -23.94 -6.69
C PRO A 284 -5.18 -23.44 -8.12
N LYS A 285 -4.82 -24.27 -9.12
CA LYS A 285 -5.21 -24.00 -10.51
C LYS A 285 -6.73 -23.94 -10.54
N LYS A 286 -7.32 -22.79 -10.90
CA LYS A 286 -8.74 -22.76 -11.27
C LYS A 286 -8.94 -23.84 -12.34
N GLU A 287 -9.75 -24.84 -12.02
CA GLU A 287 -10.17 -25.82 -13.01
C GLU A 287 -10.86 -25.04 -14.14
N GLU A 288 -10.25 -25.03 -15.32
CA GLU A 288 -10.94 -24.63 -16.53
C GLU A 288 -12.17 -25.52 -16.66
N LYS A 289 -13.35 -24.95 -16.45
CA LYS A 289 -14.59 -25.61 -16.83
C LYS A 289 -14.47 -25.86 -18.35
N ARG A 290 -14.11 -27.08 -18.71
CA ARG A 290 -14.29 -27.56 -20.07
C ARG A 290 -15.76 -27.46 -20.38
N ASP A 291 -16.14 -26.45 -21.15
CA ASP A 291 -17.45 -26.40 -21.79
C ASP A 291 -17.60 -27.64 -22.66
N GLY A 292 -18.33 -28.63 -22.14
CA GLY A 292 -18.79 -29.77 -22.91
C GLY A 292 -19.82 -29.30 -23.90
N ARG A 293 -19.38 -28.93 -25.10
CA ARG A 293 -20.21 -28.93 -26.27
C ARG A 293 -19.77 -30.10 -27.18
N ASN A 294 -20.51 -31.17 -27.10
CA ASN A 294 -20.72 -32.10 -28.24
C ASN A 294 -21.93 -31.60 -29.02
#